data_4599a19605fa54d02862d4f7d87b78d4
#
_entry.id   4599a19605fa54d02862d4f7d87b78d4
#
_cell.length_a   1.000
_cell.length_b   1.000
_cell.length_c   1.000
_cell.angle_alpha   90.00
_cell.angle_beta   90.00
_cell.angle_gamma   90.00
#
_symmetry.space_group_name_H-M   'P 1'
#
loop_
_entity.id
_entity.type
_entity.pdbx_description
1 polymer ?
#
loop_
_entity_poly.entity_id
_entity_poly.type
_entity_poly.pdbx_seq_one_letter_code
_entity_poly.pdbx_strand_id
1 'polypeptide(L)'
;MEYYFIEPEVAGGFGEKTIIDRSSGRMKVKALHYEFDGWLGDELLESTPCFIVSQQLSNRIKDQNLSGVEFDEVLITKSNEFRELYTNIDLPKFLWLKVNGMPGVDDFGITDDLRLVISDVALQLLTLNGVSHAASITTRNA
;
A
#
# COMPACT_ATOMS: atom_id res chain seq x y z
N MET A 1 -21.68 -8.80 -0.23
CA MET A 1 -20.24 -8.73 -0.53
C MET A 1 -19.47 -8.78 0.76
N GLU A 2 -18.44 -9.60 0.82
CA GLU A 2 -17.60 -9.68 2.00
C GLU A 2 -16.45 -8.68 1.91
N TYR A 3 -15.96 -8.27 3.07
CA TYR A 3 -14.84 -7.36 3.22
C TYR A 3 -13.79 -7.97 4.15
N TYR A 4 -12.57 -7.55 3.95
CA TYR A 4 -11.43 -8.13 4.65
C TYR A 4 -10.52 -7.03 5.15
N PHE A 5 -9.96 -7.24 6.35
CA PHE A 5 -8.78 -6.49 6.77
C PHE A 5 -7.56 -7.14 6.14
N ILE A 6 -6.67 -6.33 5.59
CA ILE A 6 -5.41 -6.83 5.05
C ILE A 6 -4.26 -5.99 5.59
N GLU A 7 -3.20 -6.67 6.00
CA GLU A 7 -1.94 -6.04 6.39
C GLU A 7 -0.90 -6.39 5.33
N PRO A 8 -0.65 -5.49 4.36
CA PRO A 8 0.33 -5.75 3.31
C PRO A 8 1.75 -5.93 3.84
N GLU A 9 2.62 -6.45 2.98
CA GLU A 9 4.04 -6.58 3.30
C GLU A 9 4.62 -5.21 3.66
N VAL A 10 5.42 -5.15 4.74
CA VAL A 10 6.18 -3.96 5.10
C VAL A 10 7.62 -4.18 4.65
N ALA A 11 8.01 -3.53 3.56
CA ALA A 11 9.32 -3.69 2.96
C ALA A 11 10.27 -2.54 3.31
N GLY A 12 9.80 -1.58 4.09
CA GLY A 12 10.57 -0.40 4.46
C GLY A 12 9.73 0.55 5.29
N GLY A 13 10.11 1.82 5.27
CA GLY A 13 9.43 2.84 6.06
C GLY A 13 9.50 4.21 5.42
N PHE A 14 9.05 5.21 6.15
CA PHE A 14 9.14 6.59 5.70
C PHE A 14 10.60 7.00 5.57
N GLY A 15 10.97 7.48 4.38
CA GLY A 15 12.24 8.14 4.19
C GLY A 15 12.22 9.58 4.71
N GLU A 16 13.39 10.19 4.78
CA GLU A 16 13.56 11.53 5.35
C GLU A 16 12.83 12.64 4.60
N LYS A 17 12.48 12.39 3.34
CA LYS A 17 11.80 13.37 2.50
C LYS A 17 10.29 13.33 2.61
N THR A 18 9.74 12.43 3.43
CA THR A 18 8.31 12.39 3.70
C THR A 18 7.88 13.68 4.41
N ILE A 19 6.82 14.29 3.91
CA ILE A 19 6.27 15.53 4.49
C ILE A 19 4.96 15.19 5.18
N ILE A 20 4.91 15.46 6.49
CA ILE A 20 3.75 15.16 7.33
C ILE A 20 3.20 16.46 7.87
N ASP A 21 1.88 16.65 7.71
CA ASP A 21 1.15 17.77 8.30
C ASP A 21 0.36 17.28 9.50
N ARG A 22 0.62 17.87 10.67
CA ARG A 22 -0.07 17.53 11.92
C ARG A 22 -0.95 18.67 12.43
N SER A 23 -1.13 19.72 11.62
CA SER A 23 -1.85 20.93 12.05
C SER A 23 -3.32 20.68 12.38
N SER A 24 -3.94 19.65 11.79
CA SER A 24 -5.34 19.31 12.02
C SER A 24 -5.56 18.35 13.19
N GLY A 25 -4.51 18.02 13.95
CA GLY A 25 -4.57 17.03 15.02
C GLY A 25 -4.48 15.58 14.56
N ARG A 26 -4.55 15.33 13.25
CA ARG A 26 -4.34 14.03 12.65
C ARG A 26 -3.10 14.06 11.77
N MET A 27 -2.39 12.94 11.69
CA MET A 27 -1.26 12.83 10.78
C MET A 27 -1.77 12.79 9.35
N LYS A 28 -1.34 13.75 8.53
CA LYS A 28 -1.66 13.79 7.12
C LYS A 28 -0.36 13.83 6.32
N VAL A 29 -0.14 12.80 5.51
CA VAL A 29 1.06 12.75 4.67
C VAL A 29 0.81 13.59 3.42
N LYS A 30 1.67 14.58 3.19
CA LYS A 30 1.57 15.48 2.02
C LYS A 30 2.42 15.00 0.86
N ALA A 31 3.58 14.42 1.15
CA ALA A 31 4.47 13.83 0.17
C ALA A 31 5.08 12.58 0.77
N LEU A 32 5.09 11.50 0.02
CA LEU A 32 5.56 10.20 0.51
C LEU A 32 6.94 9.88 -0.06
N HIS A 33 7.85 9.56 0.83
CA HIS A 33 9.13 8.96 0.52
C HIS A 33 9.16 7.59 1.19
N TYR A 34 9.24 6.53 0.39
CA TYR A 34 9.32 5.15 0.88
C TYR A 34 10.75 4.66 0.69
N GLU A 35 11.41 4.30 1.79
CA GLU A 35 12.76 3.76 1.75
C GLU A 35 12.70 2.26 1.99
N PHE A 36 13.17 1.49 1.02
CA PHE A 36 13.19 0.02 1.10
C PHE A 36 14.33 -0.46 1.98
N ASP A 37 14.01 -1.37 2.91
CA ASP A 37 14.99 -2.09 3.75
C ASP A 37 15.12 -3.55 3.33
N GLY A 38 14.12 -4.10 2.68
CA GLY A 38 14.08 -5.44 2.13
C GLY A 38 12.88 -5.55 1.21
N TRP A 39 12.64 -6.70 0.63
CA TRP A 39 11.46 -6.89 -0.22
C TRP A 39 11.25 -8.38 -0.48
N LEU A 40 10.10 -8.89 -0.13
CA LEU A 40 9.70 -10.28 -0.40
C LEU A 40 9.08 -10.44 -1.79
N GLY A 41 8.87 -9.34 -2.50
CA GLY A 41 8.40 -9.36 -3.88
C GLY A 41 6.97 -8.93 -4.10
N ASP A 42 6.24 -8.53 -3.07
CA ASP A 42 4.85 -8.14 -3.23
C ASP A 42 4.70 -6.82 -3.98
N GLU A 43 3.61 -6.74 -4.73
CA GLU A 43 3.27 -5.58 -5.55
C GLU A 43 2.51 -4.51 -4.78
N LEU A 44 2.09 -4.80 -3.55
CA LEU A 44 1.44 -3.86 -2.62
C LEU A 44 2.18 -3.89 -1.30
N LEU A 45 2.65 -2.73 -0.87
CA LEU A 45 3.46 -2.58 0.34
C LEU A 45 2.89 -1.50 1.23
N GLU A 46 3.17 -1.62 2.52
CA GLU A 46 2.69 -0.68 3.53
C GLU A 46 3.84 -0.01 4.28
N SER A 47 3.65 1.26 4.61
CA SER A 47 4.29 1.97 5.71
C SER A 47 3.18 2.79 6.37
N THR A 48 2.63 2.29 7.46
CA THR A 48 1.42 2.85 8.08
C THR A 48 1.51 4.36 8.28
N PRO A 49 0.54 5.15 7.84
CA PRO A 49 -0.76 4.79 7.27
C PRO A 49 -0.78 4.80 5.74
N CYS A 50 0.37 4.67 5.09
CA CYS A 50 0.51 4.80 3.66
C CYS A 50 0.76 3.46 2.98
N PHE A 51 0.42 3.42 1.69
CA PHE A 51 0.59 2.23 0.85
C PHE A 51 1.24 2.64 -0.46
N ILE A 52 2.07 1.75 -1.00
CA ILE A 52 2.59 1.89 -2.35
C ILE A 52 2.24 0.64 -3.15
N VAL A 53 2.10 0.82 -4.44
CA VAL A 53 1.67 -0.22 -5.36
C VAL A 53 2.52 -0.16 -6.62
N SER A 54 2.86 -1.32 -7.19
CA SER A 54 3.59 -1.32 -8.45
C SER A 54 2.75 -0.71 -9.57
N GLN A 55 3.43 -0.15 -10.57
CA GLN A 55 2.76 0.38 -11.76
C GLN A 55 1.86 -0.67 -12.40
N GLN A 56 2.34 -1.91 -12.48
CA GLN A 56 1.59 -3.01 -13.09
C GLN A 56 0.29 -3.28 -12.32
N LEU A 57 0.37 -3.38 -10.99
CA LEU A 57 -0.83 -3.62 -10.19
C LEU A 57 -1.77 -2.42 -10.22
N SER A 58 -1.24 -1.20 -10.24
CA SER A 58 -2.07 0.01 -10.35
C SER A 58 -2.89 -0.01 -11.64
N ASN A 59 -2.30 -0.47 -12.74
CA ASN A 59 -3.01 -0.59 -14.01
C ASN A 59 -4.16 -1.60 -13.92
N ARG A 60 -3.95 -2.72 -13.23
CA ARG A 60 -4.99 -3.73 -13.01
C ARG A 60 -6.14 -3.19 -12.19
N ILE A 61 -5.83 -2.43 -11.15
CA ILE A 61 -6.85 -1.80 -10.28
C ILE A 61 -7.70 -0.82 -11.10
N LYS A 62 -7.05 0.00 -11.93
CA LYS A 62 -7.75 0.94 -12.82
C LYS A 62 -8.61 0.21 -13.85
N ASP A 63 -8.10 -0.84 -14.47
CA ASP A 63 -8.83 -1.60 -15.50
C ASP A 63 -10.10 -2.23 -14.95
N GLN A 64 -10.10 -2.63 -13.68
CA GLN A 64 -11.25 -3.21 -13.01
C GLN A 64 -12.16 -2.16 -12.37
N ASN A 65 -11.81 -0.88 -12.49
CA ASN A 65 -12.57 0.24 -11.91
C ASN A 65 -12.83 0.08 -10.41
N LEU A 66 -11.86 -0.41 -9.67
CA LEU A 66 -12.02 -0.57 -8.23
C LEU A 66 -12.07 0.80 -7.56
N SER A 67 -13.00 0.95 -6.62
CA SER A 67 -13.28 2.24 -5.98
C SER A 67 -12.49 2.43 -4.69
N GLY A 68 -12.35 3.70 -4.29
CA GLY A 68 -11.79 4.07 -2.99
C GLY A 68 -10.29 4.36 -3.02
N VAL A 69 -9.69 4.50 -4.18
CA VAL A 69 -8.26 4.77 -4.31
C VAL A 69 -7.96 5.84 -5.34
N GLU A 70 -6.85 6.52 -5.12
CA GLU A 70 -6.21 7.41 -6.08
C GLU A 70 -4.72 7.04 -6.13
N PHE A 71 -4.05 7.43 -7.20
CA PHE A 71 -2.64 7.15 -7.38
C PHE A 71 -1.87 8.46 -7.49
N ASP A 72 -0.71 8.51 -6.87
CA ASP A 72 0.13 9.70 -6.87
C ASP A 72 1.60 9.29 -6.92
N GLU A 73 2.48 10.24 -7.10
CA GLU A 73 3.91 10.01 -7.12
C GLU A 73 4.43 9.67 -5.73
N VAL A 74 5.47 8.84 -5.69
CA VAL A 74 6.19 8.52 -4.48
C VAL A 74 7.68 8.51 -4.80
N LEU A 75 8.48 9.04 -3.86
CA LEU A 75 9.94 8.93 -3.96
C LEU A 75 10.37 7.58 -3.39
N ILE A 76 11.13 6.82 -4.15
CA ILE A 76 11.62 5.50 -3.74
C ILE A 76 13.14 5.56 -3.60
N THR A 77 13.64 5.13 -2.45
CA THR A 77 15.08 4.94 -2.22
C THR A 77 15.33 3.58 -1.56
N LYS A 78 16.59 3.19 -1.49
CA LYS A 78 17.05 1.94 -0.88
C LYS A 78 17.95 2.28 0.30
N SER A 79 17.75 1.64 1.43
CA SER A 79 18.66 1.78 2.58
C SER A 79 20.01 1.14 2.29
N ASN A 80 20.99 1.42 3.14
CA ASN A 80 22.29 0.75 3.04
C ASN A 80 22.17 -0.76 3.21
N GLU A 81 21.31 -1.20 4.13
CA GLU A 81 21.03 -2.62 4.35
C GLU A 81 20.45 -3.28 3.11
N PHE A 82 19.52 -2.60 2.44
CA PHE A 82 18.94 -3.11 1.19
C PHE A 82 20.04 -3.29 0.14
N ARG A 83 20.91 -2.30 -0.03
CA ARG A 83 21.98 -2.33 -1.04
C ARG A 83 22.97 -3.44 -0.77
N GLU A 84 23.26 -3.74 0.50
CA GLU A 84 24.18 -4.82 0.88
C GLU A 84 23.58 -6.19 0.69
N LEU A 85 22.29 -6.38 1.06
CA LEU A 85 21.63 -7.68 1.04
C LEU A 85 20.98 -8.03 -0.29
N TYR A 86 20.61 -7.03 -1.07
CA TYR A 86 19.86 -7.20 -2.34
C TYR A 86 20.59 -6.52 -3.49
N THR A 87 21.85 -6.90 -3.72
CA THR A 87 22.76 -6.20 -4.64
C THR A 87 22.31 -6.21 -6.11
N ASN A 88 21.52 -7.19 -6.52
CA ASN A 88 21.13 -7.37 -7.93
C ASN A 88 19.63 -7.23 -8.14
N ILE A 89 18.93 -6.56 -7.23
CA ILE A 89 17.48 -6.39 -7.36
C ILE A 89 17.15 -5.01 -7.91
N ASP A 90 16.52 -4.98 -9.09
CA ASP A 90 15.93 -3.78 -9.64
C ASP A 90 14.47 -3.71 -9.19
N LEU A 91 14.12 -2.63 -8.48
CA LEU A 91 12.75 -2.41 -8.06
C LEU A 91 11.91 -1.98 -9.27
N PRO A 92 10.69 -2.50 -9.41
CA PRO A 92 9.76 -1.96 -10.39
C PRO A 92 9.38 -0.53 -10.01
N LYS A 93 8.72 0.18 -10.92
CA LYS A 93 8.17 1.49 -10.57
C LYS A 93 7.00 1.30 -9.61
N PHE A 94 6.99 2.05 -8.51
CA PHE A 94 5.89 2.11 -7.57
C PHE A 94 5.20 3.46 -7.62
N LEU A 95 3.92 3.45 -7.27
CA LEU A 95 3.11 4.64 -7.09
C LEU A 95 2.57 4.66 -5.66
N TRP A 96 2.24 5.85 -5.17
CA TRP A 96 1.54 5.99 -3.90
C TRP A 96 0.07 5.64 -4.11
N LEU A 97 -0.41 4.62 -3.40
CA LEU A 97 -1.81 4.24 -3.39
C LEU A 97 -2.49 5.00 -2.25
N LYS A 98 -3.26 6.02 -2.61
CA LYS A 98 -3.98 6.84 -1.63
C LYS A 98 -5.37 6.26 -1.45
N VAL A 99 -5.64 5.71 -0.27
CA VAL A 99 -6.94 5.10 0.04
C VAL A 99 -7.85 6.17 0.62
N ASN A 100 -8.94 6.48 -0.08
CA ASN A 100 -9.89 7.50 0.31
C ASN A 100 -11.34 7.01 0.35
N GLY A 101 -11.53 5.70 0.19
CA GLY A 101 -12.85 5.09 0.20
C GLY A 101 -13.38 4.82 1.59
N MET A 102 -14.66 4.46 1.64
CA MET A 102 -15.35 4.10 2.87
C MET A 102 -15.28 2.60 3.09
N PRO A 103 -14.75 2.14 4.24
CA PRO A 103 -14.71 0.71 4.56
C PRO A 103 -16.09 0.08 4.51
N GLY A 104 -16.21 -1.06 3.82
CA GLY A 104 -17.48 -1.77 3.70
C GLY A 104 -18.42 -1.21 2.63
N VAL A 105 -18.00 -0.19 1.90
CA VAL A 105 -18.75 0.42 0.79
C VAL A 105 -17.91 0.40 -0.48
N ASP A 106 -16.71 0.96 -0.42
CA ASP A 106 -15.78 0.97 -1.55
C ASP A 106 -14.92 -0.29 -1.56
N ASP A 107 -14.27 -0.56 -2.68
CA ASP A 107 -13.36 -1.70 -2.80
C ASP A 107 -12.14 -1.56 -1.89
N PHE A 108 -11.72 -0.32 -1.62
CA PHE A 108 -10.66 0.01 -0.68
C PHE A 108 -11.17 1.08 0.28
N GLY A 109 -10.88 0.91 1.56
CA GLY A 109 -11.20 1.90 2.59
C GLY A 109 -10.23 1.81 3.74
N ILE A 110 -10.15 2.90 4.51
CA ILE A 110 -9.32 2.98 5.72
C ILE A 110 -10.24 3.25 6.91
N THR A 111 -10.12 2.44 7.95
CA THR A 111 -10.86 2.65 9.20
C THR A 111 -10.25 3.79 10.01
N ASP A 112 -10.98 4.26 11.03
CA ASP A 112 -10.48 5.33 11.90
C ASP A 112 -9.20 4.95 12.64
N ASP A 113 -9.00 3.65 12.90
CA ASP A 113 -7.77 3.12 13.50
C ASP A 113 -6.72 2.72 12.46
N LEU A 114 -6.84 3.23 11.23
CA LEU A 114 -5.85 3.12 10.16
C LEU A 114 -5.65 1.70 9.61
N ARG A 115 -6.70 0.88 9.63
CA ARG A 115 -6.68 -0.47 9.06
C ARG A 115 -7.22 -0.44 7.64
N LEU A 116 -6.52 -1.10 6.73
CA LEU A 116 -6.97 -1.22 5.34
C LEU A 116 -8.05 -2.30 5.23
N VAL A 117 -9.17 -1.90 4.64
CA VAL A 117 -10.31 -2.79 4.36
C VAL A 117 -10.49 -2.90 2.86
N ILE A 118 -10.58 -4.11 2.35
CA ILE A 118 -10.77 -4.36 0.92
C ILE A 118 -11.96 -5.29 0.69
N SER A 119 -12.59 -5.12 -0.48
CA SER A 119 -13.68 -6.00 -0.91
C SER A 119 -13.13 -7.37 -1.36
N ASP A 120 -14.02 -8.35 -1.48
CA ASP A 120 -13.66 -9.67 -2.02
C ASP A 120 -13.13 -9.56 -3.47
N VAL A 121 -13.68 -8.64 -4.26
CA VAL A 121 -13.18 -8.39 -5.63
C VAL A 121 -11.75 -7.85 -5.60
N ALA A 122 -11.48 -6.89 -4.72
CA ALA A 122 -10.14 -6.36 -4.55
C ALA A 122 -9.17 -7.44 -4.03
N LEU A 123 -9.60 -8.23 -3.07
CA LEU A 123 -8.77 -9.30 -2.52
C LEU A 123 -8.37 -10.31 -3.63
N GLN A 124 -9.33 -10.70 -4.46
CA GLN A 124 -9.05 -11.62 -5.55
C GLN A 124 -8.06 -11.02 -6.55
N LEU A 125 -8.26 -9.76 -6.93
CA LEU A 125 -7.35 -9.08 -7.84
C LEU A 125 -5.91 -9.03 -7.29
N LEU A 126 -5.76 -8.63 -6.03
CA LEU A 126 -4.46 -8.52 -5.39
C LEU A 126 -3.77 -9.89 -5.31
N THR A 127 -4.50 -10.91 -4.89
CA THR A 127 -3.96 -12.27 -4.74
C THR A 127 -3.48 -12.83 -6.08
N LEU A 128 -4.20 -12.57 -7.16
CA LEU A 128 -3.85 -13.04 -8.50
C LEU A 128 -2.74 -12.21 -9.15
N ASN A 129 -2.41 -11.05 -8.61
CA ASN A 129 -1.47 -10.11 -9.22
C ASN A 129 -0.30 -9.73 -8.31
N GLY A 130 0.23 -10.70 -7.59
CA GLY A 130 1.52 -10.52 -6.92
C GLY A 130 1.46 -10.05 -5.48
N VAL A 131 0.34 -10.20 -4.78
CA VAL A 131 0.24 -9.94 -3.35
C VAL A 131 0.12 -11.28 -2.62
N SER A 132 1.25 -11.79 -2.12
CA SER A 132 1.32 -13.13 -1.52
C SER A 132 2.00 -13.14 -0.14
N HIS A 133 2.53 -12.01 0.31
CA HIS A 133 3.27 -11.90 1.58
C HIS A 133 2.60 -10.94 2.56
N ALA A 134 1.28 -10.77 2.46
CA ALA A 134 0.56 -10.00 3.48
C ALA A 134 0.71 -10.68 4.84
N ALA A 135 0.97 -9.88 5.88
CA ALA A 135 1.18 -10.39 7.23
C ALA A 135 -0.11 -11.01 7.79
N SER A 136 -1.26 -10.47 7.43
CA SER A 136 -2.53 -11.07 7.78
C SER A 136 -3.62 -10.67 6.80
N ILE A 137 -4.60 -11.57 6.61
CA ILE A 137 -5.85 -11.29 5.89
C ILE A 137 -6.95 -11.94 6.71
N THR A 138 -7.86 -11.11 7.24
CA THR A 138 -8.94 -11.59 8.09
C THR A 138 -10.29 -11.02 7.64
N THR A 139 -11.34 -11.83 7.75
CA THR A 139 -12.68 -11.37 7.41
C THR A 139 -13.10 -10.22 8.33
N ARG A 140 -13.65 -9.15 7.75
CA ARG A 140 -14.26 -8.08 8.51
C ARG A 140 -15.72 -8.42 8.74
N ASN A 141 -16.07 -8.67 9.98
CA ASN A 141 -17.46 -8.86 10.36
C ASN A 141 -18.15 -7.51 10.56
N ALA A 142 -19.28 -7.38 9.91
CA ALA A 142 -20.07 -6.14 10.03
C ALA A 142 -20.67 -6.02 11.44
#